data_2086de68b02220da66ba9a495ca8dc83
#
_entry.id   2086de68b02220da66ba9a495ca8dc83
#
_cell.length_a   1.000
_cell.length_b   1.000
_cell.length_c   1.000
_cell.angle_alpha   90.00
_cell.angle_beta   90.00
_cell.angle_gamma   90.00
#
_symmetry.space_group_name_H-M   'P 1'
#
loop_
_entity.id
_entity.type
_entity.pdbx_description
1 polymer ?
#
loop_
_entity_poly.entity_id
_entity_poly.type
_entity_poly.pdbx_seq_one_letter_code
_entity_poly.pdbx_strand_id
1 'polypeptide(L)'
;MLMDKKMFCFQCEQTAGCTGCTGNSGVCGKKADTAELQDKLTGALIGLARSIDDTAMVSENTWQIIIEGLFTTITNVSFDNAAIENMIQKVRAEKDALVPGCSQCQSPCGRTDDYDMQQLWDADEDIRSLKSLILFGIRGMAAYAYHAKVLNYEDPEVNHFFCEALFKIGYEESVEALLPTALKVGEINLKCMALLDKANTETYGTPEPAVVTLAVEKGPFIVVTGHDLKDLQLLLEQTEDKGINIYTHGEMLPAHAYPFLKKFPHLKGNFGTAWQNQQKEFDHLPAPILYTTNCLMPPKKSYADRVFTTEMVSFPGAVHIDEKKDFTPIIEKALELGGYKEDQIFTGINGGTQVTTGFGHAAILSHADTIVEAVKSGAIRHFFLVAGCDGAKPGRNYYTEFVKQTPSDSIVLTLACGKFRFNDLDLGEISGLPRLMDLGQCNDAYGAIQVAVTLADAFGCSVNELPLSFILSWYEQKAVCILLTLLYLGIKNIRLGPSLPAFLSPNILNVLVENYGIAPVTTPEKDIQSATLSH
;
A
#
# COMPACT_ATOMS: atom_id res chain seq x y z
N MET A 1 10.39 -8.55 35.78
CA MET A 1 9.89 -9.83 35.25
C MET A 1 9.90 -9.71 33.73
N LEU A 2 10.99 -10.12 33.08
CA LEU A 2 11.07 -10.21 31.63
C LEU A 2 10.13 -11.35 31.23
N MET A 3 8.92 -11.04 30.72
CA MET A 3 8.11 -12.02 30.01
C MET A 3 8.96 -12.54 28.85
N ASP A 4 9.02 -13.87 28.68
CA ASP A 4 9.62 -14.49 27.51
C ASP A 4 8.96 -13.91 26.26
N LYS A 5 9.65 -12.96 25.61
CA LYS A 5 9.20 -12.40 24.32
C LYS A 5 9.28 -13.53 23.31
N LYS A 6 8.15 -13.96 22.76
CA LYS A 6 8.08 -15.02 21.74
C LYS A 6 8.22 -14.48 20.33
N MET A 7 7.99 -13.17 20.14
CA MET A 7 8.21 -12.41 18.91
C MET A 7 8.42 -10.94 19.24
N PHE A 8 8.89 -10.17 18.27
CA PHE A 8 8.80 -8.72 18.29
C PHE A 8 8.38 -8.19 16.93
N CYS A 9 7.35 -7.35 16.87
CA CYS A 9 6.94 -6.70 15.63
C CYS A 9 6.13 -5.44 15.94
N PHE A 10 6.52 -4.29 15.38
CA PHE A 10 5.85 -3.01 15.52
C PHE A 10 5.68 -2.25 14.19
N GLN A 11 5.73 -2.99 13.07
CA GLN A 11 5.79 -2.41 11.72
C GLN A 11 4.48 -1.84 11.19
N CYS A 12 3.34 -2.05 11.87
CA CYS A 12 2.03 -1.56 11.43
C CYS A 12 1.29 -0.80 12.52
N GLU A 13 0.27 -0.06 12.11
CA GLU A 13 -0.55 0.76 13.02
C GLU A 13 -1.31 -0.08 14.06
N GLN A 14 -1.65 -1.33 13.73
CA GLN A 14 -2.37 -2.22 14.64
C GLN A 14 -1.49 -2.86 15.72
N THR A 15 -0.21 -2.55 15.77
CA THR A 15 0.70 -3.18 16.74
C THR A 15 0.18 -3.08 18.17
N ALA A 16 0.34 -4.14 18.95
CA ALA A 16 -0.26 -4.28 20.27
C ALA A 16 0.15 -3.13 21.21
N GLY A 17 -0.83 -2.46 21.78
CA GLY A 17 -0.63 -1.36 22.73
C GLY A 17 0.14 -0.16 22.17
N CYS A 18 0.30 -0.03 20.86
CA CYS A 18 1.18 0.94 20.19
C CYS A 18 2.65 0.85 20.65
N THR A 19 3.11 -0.34 21.07
CA THR A 19 4.49 -0.59 21.53
C THR A 19 5.15 -1.76 20.82
N GLY A 20 4.41 -2.80 20.46
CA GLY A 20 4.90 -3.98 19.77
C GLY A 20 4.11 -5.24 20.09
N CYS A 21 4.00 -6.13 19.11
CA CYS A 21 3.49 -7.47 19.29
C CYS A 21 4.61 -8.36 19.83
N THR A 22 4.42 -8.95 21.03
CA THR A 22 5.47 -9.72 21.73
C THR A 22 5.01 -11.11 22.16
N GLY A 23 3.74 -11.47 21.90
CA GLY A 23 3.12 -12.73 22.30
C GLY A 23 3.35 -13.90 21.33
N ASN A 24 2.41 -14.83 21.30
CA ASN A 24 2.41 -15.97 20.35
C ASN A 24 2.00 -15.57 18.93
N SER A 25 1.33 -14.42 18.79
CA SER A 25 0.88 -13.90 17.50
C SER A 25 0.77 -12.38 17.54
N GLY A 26 0.93 -11.75 16.38
CA GLY A 26 0.61 -10.35 16.17
C GLY A 26 -0.91 -10.11 16.09
N VAL A 27 -1.31 -8.83 16.20
CA VAL A 27 -2.73 -8.41 16.04
C VAL A 27 -3.28 -8.77 14.64
N CYS A 28 -2.42 -8.74 13.61
CA CYS A 28 -2.77 -9.15 12.24
C CYS A 28 -2.98 -10.67 12.06
N GLY A 29 -2.72 -11.48 13.09
CA GLY A 29 -2.79 -12.94 13.02
C GLY A 29 -1.48 -13.64 12.65
N LYS A 30 -0.40 -12.89 12.34
CA LYS A 30 0.93 -13.44 12.08
C LYS A 30 1.45 -14.17 13.33
N LYS A 31 1.88 -15.42 13.20
CA LYS A 31 2.43 -16.21 14.29
C LYS A 31 3.87 -15.81 14.62
N ALA A 32 4.35 -16.21 15.80
CA ALA A 32 5.70 -15.88 16.25
C ALA A 32 6.80 -16.49 15.35
N ASP A 33 6.63 -17.73 14.91
CA ASP A 33 7.53 -18.42 13.97
C ASP A 33 7.57 -17.71 12.59
N THR A 34 6.42 -17.26 12.09
CA THR A 34 6.35 -16.46 10.86
C THR A 34 7.07 -15.12 11.02
N ALA A 35 6.94 -14.46 12.18
CA ALA A 35 7.65 -13.21 12.45
C ALA A 35 9.18 -13.41 12.49
N GLU A 36 9.64 -14.51 13.13
CA GLU A 36 11.06 -14.89 13.15
C GLU A 36 11.60 -15.18 11.74
N LEU A 37 10.83 -15.86 10.90
CA LEU A 37 11.24 -16.11 9.51
C LEU A 37 11.30 -14.81 8.69
N GLN A 38 10.39 -13.86 8.90
CA GLN A 38 10.48 -12.55 8.24
C GLN A 38 11.70 -11.74 8.71
N ASP A 39 12.10 -11.86 9.97
CA ASP A 39 13.34 -11.27 10.46
C ASP A 39 14.56 -11.96 9.84
N LYS A 40 14.59 -13.29 9.75
CA LYS A 40 15.63 -14.04 9.04
C LYS A 40 15.73 -13.66 7.57
N LEU A 41 14.59 -13.49 6.88
CA LEU A 41 14.57 -13.02 5.49
C LEU A 41 15.18 -11.62 5.38
N THR A 42 14.81 -10.72 6.27
CA THR A 42 15.37 -9.35 6.30
C THR A 42 16.88 -9.39 6.56
N GLY A 43 17.33 -10.22 7.50
CA GLY A 43 18.75 -10.41 7.79
C GLY A 43 19.53 -10.97 6.60
N ALA A 44 18.93 -11.92 5.86
CA ALA A 44 19.53 -12.46 4.64
C ALA A 44 19.65 -11.41 3.53
N LEU A 45 18.61 -10.56 3.34
CA LEU A 45 18.64 -9.44 2.38
C LEU A 45 19.72 -8.41 2.72
N ILE A 46 19.90 -8.09 4.01
CA ILE A 46 21.00 -7.23 4.47
C ILE A 46 22.36 -7.89 4.19
N GLY A 47 22.49 -9.19 4.43
CA GLY A 47 23.67 -9.97 4.11
C GLY A 47 23.99 -9.99 2.62
N LEU A 48 22.96 -10.11 1.77
CA LEU A 48 23.10 -10.02 0.31
C LEU A 48 23.58 -8.62 -0.11
N ALA A 49 22.96 -7.55 0.41
CA ALA A 49 23.37 -6.18 0.11
C ALA A 49 24.84 -5.89 0.53
N ARG A 50 25.28 -6.45 1.66
CA ARG A 50 26.67 -6.34 2.12
C ARG A 50 27.68 -7.07 1.22
N SER A 51 27.22 -8.06 0.45
CA SER A 51 28.05 -8.85 -0.45
C SER A 51 28.23 -8.21 -1.83
N ILE A 52 27.51 -7.13 -2.11
CA ILE A 52 27.58 -6.39 -3.37
C ILE A 52 28.64 -5.30 -3.22
N ASP A 53 29.79 -5.47 -3.89
CA ASP A 53 30.87 -4.48 -3.90
C ASP A 53 30.68 -3.42 -5.00
N ASP A 54 30.08 -3.80 -6.14
CA ASP A 54 29.78 -2.91 -7.26
C ASP A 54 28.37 -3.19 -7.79
N THR A 55 27.47 -2.25 -7.59
CA THR A 55 26.07 -2.36 -8.03
C THR A 55 25.92 -2.39 -9.55
N ALA A 56 26.89 -1.89 -10.33
CA ALA A 56 26.87 -1.94 -11.79
C ALA A 56 27.08 -3.37 -12.35
N MET A 57 27.59 -4.28 -11.53
CA MET A 57 27.84 -5.68 -11.89
C MET A 57 26.73 -6.63 -11.42
N VAL A 58 25.69 -6.11 -10.80
CA VAL A 58 24.59 -6.90 -10.23
C VAL A 58 23.59 -7.28 -11.33
N SER A 59 23.13 -8.52 -11.32
CA SER A 59 22.17 -9.02 -12.31
C SER A 59 20.74 -8.53 -12.05
N GLU A 60 19.90 -8.54 -13.09
CA GLU A 60 18.46 -8.27 -12.93
C GLU A 60 17.79 -9.24 -11.94
N ASN A 61 18.25 -10.50 -11.91
CA ASN A 61 17.77 -11.50 -10.95
C ASN A 61 18.03 -11.10 -9.51
N THR A 62 19.19 -10.51 -9.22
CA THR A 62 19.52 -10.03 -7.87
C THR A 62 18.56 -8.92 -7.42
N TRP A 63 18.27 -7.95 -8.32
CA TRP A 63 17.31 -6.89 -8.02
C TRP A 63 15.92 -7.43 -7.78
N GLN A 64 15.48 -8.39 -8.61
CA GLN A 64 14.20 -9.06 -8.44
C GLN A 64 14.09 -9.74 -7.07
N ILE A 65 15.11 -10.52 -6.68
CA ILE A 65 15.16 -11.21 -5.39
C ILE A 65 15.09 -10.21 -4.21
N ILE A 66 15.79 -9.07 -4.30
CA ILE A 66 15.73 -8.03 -3.26
C ILE A 66 14.32 -7.44 -3.16
N ILE A 67 13.70 -7.08 -4.29
CA ILE A 67 12.35 -6.51 -4.34
C ILE A 67 11.33 -7.51 -3.81
N GLU A 68 11.34 -8.75 -4.29
CA GLU A 68 10.42 -9.81 -3.86
C GLU A 68 10.57 -10.13 -2.36
N GLY A 69 11.81 -10.22 -1.88
CA GLY A 69 12.12 -10.48 -0.48
C GLY A 69 11.62 -9.37 0.45
N LEU A 70 11.82 -8.10 0.08
CA LEU A 70 11.29 -6.96 0.82
C LEU A 70 9.77 -6.95 0.80
N PHE A 71 9.14 -7.18 -0.37
CA PHE A 71 7.69 -7.22 -0.53
C PHE A 71 7.06 -8.35 0.30
N THR A 72 7.68 -9.54 0.35
CA THR A 72 7.22 -10.67 1.18
C THR A 72 7.09 -10.30 2.66
N THR A 73 7.88 -9.36 3.16
CA THR A 73 7.89 -8.95 4.57
C THR A 73 6.90 -7.83 4.92
N ILE A 74 6.17 -7.29 3.94
CA ILE A 74 5.12 -6.28 4.19
C ILE A 74 3.98 -6.91 5.02
N THR A 75 3.32 -6.08 5.81
CA THR A 75 2.19 -6.50 6.64
C THR A 75 1.07 -7.10 5.79
N ASN A 76 0.56 -8.27 6.19
CA ASN A 76 -0.55 -8.98 5.53
C ASN A 76 -0.26 -9.38 4.06
N VAL A 77 0.98 -9.74 3.75
CA VAL A 77 1.39 -10.34 2.47
C VAL A 77 1.57 -11.84 2.65
N SER A 78 2.61 -12.30 3.33
CA SER A 78 2.88 -13.72 3.50
C SER A 78 2.67 -14.19 4.94
N PHE A 79 1.84 -15.23 5.09
CA PHE A 79 1.61 -15.98 6.32
C PHE A 79 2.10 -17.43 6.21
N ASP A 80 2.65 -17.82 5.07
CA ASP A 80 3.12 -19.17 4.80
C ASP A 80 4.62 -19.29 5.08
N ASN A 81 4.97 -20.03 6.12
CA ASN A 81 6.35 -20.24 6.52
C ASN A 81 7.18 -20.91 5.41
N ALA A 82 6.60 -21.84 4.65
CA ALA A 82 7.32 -22.52 3.58
C ALA A 82 7.67 -21.55 2.43
N ALA A 83 6.76 -20.63 2.09
CA ALA A 83 7.01 -19.60 1.08
C ALA A 83 8.15 -18.65 1.53
N ILE A 84 8.14 -18.24 2.81
CA ILE A 84 9.20 -17.37 3.37
C ILE A 84 10.55 -18.11 3.42
N GLU A 85 10.57 -19.38 3.83
CA GLU A 85 11.80 -20.20 3.83
C GLU A 85 12.37 -20.36 2.42
N ASN A 86 11.54 -20.59 1.42
CA ASN A 86 11.97 -20.64 0.02
C ASN A 86 12.59 -19.31 -0.43
N MET A 87 12.01 -18.18 -0.04
CA MET A 87 12.58 -16.87 -0.34
C MET A 87 13.94 -16.66 0.34
N ILE A 88 14.09 -17.06 1.61
CA ILE A 88 15.39 -17.04 2.32
C ILE A 88 16.44 -17.85 1.55
N GLN A 89 16.06 -19.04 1.06
CA GLN A 89 16.96 -19.89 0.28
C GLN A 89 17.37 -19.24 -1.05
N LYS A 90 16.42 -18.61 -1.77
CA LYS A 90 16.71 -17.84 -3.00
C LYS A 90 17.71 -16.71 -2.73
N VAL A 91 17.49 -15.92 -1.67
CA VAL A 91 18.37 -14.81 -1.26
C VAL A 91 19.79 -15.31 -0.94
N ARG A 92 19.91 -16.42 -0.19
CA ARG A 92 21.22 -17.00 0.17
C ARG A 92 21.93 -17.58 -1.04
N ALA A 93 21.22 -18.27 -1.93
CA ALA A 93 21.80 -18.81 -3.15
C ALA A 93 22.34 -17.69 -4.06
N GLU A 94 21.61 -16.58 -4.19
CA GLU A 94 22.08 -15.41 -4.94
C GLU A 94 23.33 -14.79 -4.28
N LYS A 95 23.33 -14.65 -2.95
CA LYS A 95 24.48 -14.19 -2.19
C LYS A 95 25.71 -15.07 -2.43
N ASP A 96 25.56 -16.38 -2.38
CA ASP A 96 26.65 -17.34 -2.60
C ASP A 96 27.18 -17.28 -4.05
N ALA A 97 26.32 -16.98 -5.03
CA ALA A 97 26.72 -16.81 -6.42
C ALA A 97 27.53 -15.53 -6.66
N LEU A 98 27.23 -14.46 -5.92
CA LEU A 98 27.98 -13.18 -6.00
C LEU A 98 29.35 -13.25 -5.33
N VAL A 99 29.53 -14.15 -4.36
CA VAL A 99 30.81 -14.35 -3.65
C VAL A 99 31.32 -15.75 -3.95
N PRO A 100 31.85 -16.02 -5.18
CA PRO A 100 32.34 -17.33 -5.51
C PRO A 100 33.55 -17.66 -4.64
N GLY A 101 33.33 -18.56 -3.70
CA GLY A 101 34.31 -19.29 -2.95
C GLY A 101 35.57 -18.54 -2.55
N CYS A 102 35.55 -17.81 -1.46
CA CYS A 102 36.79 -17.49 -0.74
C CYS A 102 37.36 -18.77 -0.13
N SER A 103 37.75 -19.74 -0.96
CA SER A 103 38.43 -20.97 -0.55
C SER A 103 39.78 -20.73 0.08
N GLN A 104 40.29 -19.48 0.10
CA GLN A 104 41.57 -19.07 0.68
C GLN A 104 41.43 -18.24 1.97
N CYS A 105 40.25 -17.78 2.34
CA CYS A 105 40.05 -17.10 3.61
C CYS A 105 39.77 -18.11 4.72
N GLN A 106 40.78 -18.36 5.58
CA GLN A 106 40.64 -19.17 6.79
C GLN A 106 39.88 -18.44 7.93
N SER A 107 39.37 -17.24 7.70
CA SER A 107 38.49 -16.49 8.61
C SER A 107 37.20 -16.14 7.87
N PRO A 108 36.01 -16.37 8.47
CA PRO A 108 34.78 -15.83 7.93
C PRO A 108 34.94 -14.30 7.90
N CYS A 109 35.04 -13.73 6.71
CA CYS A 109 34.87 -12.29 6.60
C CYS A 109 33.39 -12.01 6.86
N GLY A 110 33.06 -11.53 8.06
CA GLY A 110 31.67 -11.30 8.53
C GLY A 110 30.82 -10.34 7.66
N ARG A 111 31.31 -10.00 6.47
CA ARG A 111 30.59 -9.23 5.44
C ARG A 111 29.48 -10.02 4.76
N THR A 112 29.59 -11.35 4.71
CA THR A 112 28.65 -12.21 3.99
C THR A 112 27.64 -12.91 4.90
N ASP A 113 27.76 -12.76 6.22
CA ASP A 113 26.81 -13.33 7.15
C ASP A 113 25.46 -12.60 7.10
N ASP A 114 24.40 -13.35 7.30
CA ASP A 114 23.08 -12.75 7.49
C ASP A 114 23.11 -11.82 8.71
N TYR A 115 22.41 -10.69 8.61
CA TYR A 115 22.33 -9.73 9.71
C TYR A 115 21.39 -10.27 10.80
N ASP A 116 21.84 -10.23 12.05
CA ASP A 116 20.98 -10.56 13.19
C ASP A 116 20.06 -9.38 13.49
N MET A 117 18.77 -9.52 13.15
CA MET A 117 17.76 -8.49 13.39
C MET A 117 17.59 -8.12 14.86
N GLN A 118 18.03 -8.98 15.81
CA GLN A 118 18.02 -8.62 17.23
C GLN A 118 18.90 -7.42 17.52
N GLN A 119 20.00 -7.23 16.78
CA GLN A 119 20.86 -6.05 16.90
C GLN A 119 20.11 -4.75 16.57
N LEU A 120 19.17 -4.80 15.59
CA LEU A 120 18.33 -3.66 15.27
C LEU A 120 17.29 -3.43 16.36
N TRP A 121 16.62 -4.50 16.83
CA TRP A 121 15.56 -4.37 17.83
C TRP A 121 16.06 -3.93 19.19
N ASP A 122 17.31 -4.24 19.54
CA ASP A 122 17.96 -3.86 20.80
C ASP A 122 18.83 -2.60 20.69
N ALA A 123 18.93 -1.98 19.50
CA ALA A 123 19.67 -0.73 19.31
C ALA A 123 19.11 0.42 20.16
N ASP A 124 19.91 1.48 20.30
CA ASP A 124 19.44 2.75 20.83
C ASP A 124 18.11 3.16 20.20
N GLU A 125 17.23 3.79 20.96
CA GLU A 125 15.84 4.09 20.56
C GLU A 125 15.77 4.94 19.29
N ASP A 126 16.65 5.94 19.17
CA ASP A 126 16.68 6.83 18.00
C ASP A 126 17.25 6.11 16.77
N ILE A 127 18.30 5.32 16.96
CA ILE A 127 18.90 4.47 15.91
C ILE A 127 17.89 3.44 15.44
N ARG A 128 17.24 2.73 16.35
CA ARG A 128 16.16 1.77 16.03
C ARG A 128 15.05 2.44 15.26
N SER A 129 14.62 3.64 15.66
CA SER A 129 13.57 4.42 15.00
C SER A 129 13.95 4.76 13.56
N LEU A 130 15.14 5.28 13.32
CA LEU A 130 15.60 5.64 11.98
C LEU A 130 15.83 4.41 11.08
N LYS A 131 16.46 3.36 11.60
CA LYS A 131 16.60 2.09 10.86
C LYS A 131 15.24 1.49 10.51
N SER A 132 14.25 1.59 11.41
CA SER A 132 12.87 1.14 11.15
C SER A 132 12.18 1.98 10.09
N LEU A 133 12.33 3.32 10.11
CA LEU A 133 11.83 4.21 9.06
C LEU A 133 12.38 3.85 7.69
N ILE A 134 13.70 3.64 7.59
CA ILE A 134 14.36 3.23 6.34
C ILE A 134 13.83 1.87 5.90
N LEU A 135 13.86 0.85 6.78
CA LEU A 135 13.43 -0.51 6.46
C LEU A 135 11.96 -0.57 6.01
N PHE A 136 11.08 0.08 6.76
CA PHE A 136 9.65 0.07 6.43
C PHE A 136 9.36 0.91 5.18
N GLY A 137 10.09 2.00 4.99
CA GLY A 137 10.02 2.78 3.76
C GLY A 137 10.41 1.96 2.52
N ILE A 138 11.56 1.29 2.52
CA ILE A 138 12.00 0.47 1.38
C ILE A 138 11.13 -0.78 1.17
N ARG A 139 10.52 -1.35 2.22
CA ARG A 139 9.51 -2.42 2.06
C ARG A 139 8.30 -1.91 1.27
N GLY A 140 7.78 -0.73 1.62
CA GLY A 140 6.66 -0.12 0.90
C GLY A 140 7.02 0.20 -0.55
N MET A 141 8.20 0.79 -0.78
CA MET A 141 8.71 1.10 -2.12
C MET A 141 8.92 -0.17 -2.97
N ALA A 142 9.33 -1.29 -2.35
CA ALA A 142 9.52 -2.56 -3.06
C ALA A 142 8.21 -3.08 -3.70
N ALA A 143 7.05 -2.85 -3.06
CA ALA A 143 5.77 -3.18 -3.66
C ALA A 143 5.52 -2.37 -4.94
N TYR A 144 5.82 -1.07 -4.95
CA TYR A 144 5.68 -0.23 -6.13
C TYR A 144 6.66 -0.62 -7.25
N ALA A 145 7.92 -0.87 -6.90
CA ALA A 145 8.92 -1.36 -7.85
C ALA A 145 8.51 -2.70 -8.47
N TYR A 146 7.94 -3.60 -7.66
CA TYR A 146 7.43 -4.89 -8.13
C TYR A 146 6.31 -4.72 -9.16
N HIS A 147 5.30 -3.90 -8.86
CA HIS A 147 4.20 -3.64 -9.78
C HIS A 147 4.64 -2.96 -11.09
N ALA A 148 5.65 -2.10 -11.05
CA ALA A 148 6.25 -1.54 -12.26
C ALA A 148 6.98 -2.63 -13.07
N LYS A 149 7.75 -3.48 -12.37
CA LYS A 149 8.56 -4.55 -13.00
C LYS A 149 7.72 -5.60 -13.72
N VAL A 150 6.56 -6.03 -13.15
CA VAL A 150 5.67 -6.99 -13.83
C VAL A 150 5.07 -6.44 -15.12
N LEU A 151 5.14 -5.11 -15.32
CA LEU A 151 4.80 -4.41 -16.56
C LEU A 151 6.03 -4.10 -17.43
N ASN A 152 7.22 -4.61 -17.08
CA ASN A 152 8.52 -4.38 -17.72
C ASN A 152 9.04 -2.94 -17.61
N TYR A 153 8.77 -2.26 -16.49
CA TYR A 153 9.31 -0.95 -16.16
C TYR A 153 10.25 -1.07 -14.97
N GLU A 154 11.48 -0.61 -15.14
CA GLU A 154 12.51 -0.58 -14.09
C GLU A 154 13.26 0.75 -14.14
N ASP A 155 13.79 1.15 -12.98
CA ASP A 155 14.68 2.29 -12.84
C ASP A 155 15.95 1.84 -12.07
N PRO A 156 17.15 1.95 -12.68
CA PRO A 156 18.39 1.55 -12.03
C PRO A 156 18.67 2.27 -10.72
N GLU A 157 18.30 3.55 -10.59
CA GLU A 157 18.50 4.32 -9.36
C GLU A 157 17.65 3.78 -8.22
N VAL A 158 16.39 3.40 -8.52
CA VAL A 158 15.50 2.74 -7.55
C VAL A 158 16.09 1.40 -7.11
N ASN A 159 16.53 0.57 -8.06
CA ASN A 159 17.11 -0.73 -7.79
C ASN A 159 18.38 -0.61 -6.92
N HIS A 160 19.30 0.27 -7.27
CA HIS A 160 20.53 0.50 -6.52
C HIS A 160 20.27 0.99 -5.09
N PHE A 161 19.25 1.83 -4.92
CA PHE A 161 18.94 2.38 -3.61
C PHE A 161 18.44 1.33 -2.62
N PHE A 162 17.77 0.28 -3.05
CA PHE A 162 17.42 -0.83 -2.15
C PHE A 162 18.67 -1.43 -1.51
N CYS A 163 19.72 -1.64 -2.29
CA CYS A 163 20.98 -2.16 -1.80
C CYS A 163 21.67 -1.16 -0.84
N GLU A 164 21.73 0.12 -1.23
CA GLU A 164 22.31 1.18 -0.37
C GLU A 164 21.60 1.25 0.98
N ALA A 165 20.26 1.25 0.99
CA ALA A 165 19.46 1.34 2.20
C ALA A 165 19.65 0.11 3.12
N LEU A 166 19.62 -1.10 2.56
CA LEU A 166 19.88 -2.34 3.30
C LEU A 166 21.28 -2.37 3.89
N PHE A 167 22.29 -1.92 3.12
CA PHE A 167 23.66 -1.79 3.60
C PHE A 167 23.75 -0.83 4.80
N LYS A 168 23.12 0.35 4.70
CA LYS A 168 23.07 1.35 5.77
C LYS A 168 22.41 0.81 7.05
N ILE A 169 21.31 0.09 6.93
CA ILE A 169 20.65 -0.56 8.06
C ILE A 169 21.62 -1.51 8.76
N GLY A 170 22.43 -2.24 8.00
CA GLY A 170 23.36 -3.22 8.52
C GLY A 170 24.62 -2.65 9.19
N TYR A 171 25.05 -1.45 8.82
CA TYR A 171 26.35 -0.91 9.25
C TYR A 171 26.29 0.39 10.02
N GLU A 172 25.33 1.27 9.68
CA GLU A 172 25.32 2.62 10.21
C GLU A 172 24.73 2.66 11.62
N GLU A 173 25.34 3.43 12.51
CA GLU A 173 24.94 3.54 13.92
C GLU A 173 24.87 5.00 14.39
N SER A 174 24.87 5.98 13.47
CA SER A 174 24.74 7.38 13.84
C SER A 174 23.45 8.00 13.30
N VAL A 175 22.82 8.84 14.10
CA VAL A 175 21.61 9.61 13.73
C VAL A 175 21.89 10.51 12.52
N GLU A 176 23.08 11.14 12.51
CA GLU A 176 23.52 12.08 11.47
C GLU A 176 23.62 11.43 10.09
N ALA A 177 23.95 10.14 10.02
CA ALA A 177 24.03 9.39 8.77
C ALA A 177 22.70 8.73 8.39
N LEU A 178 21.90 8.29 9.36
CA LEU A 178 20.64 7.60 9.12
C LEU A 178 19.49 8.56 8.74
N LEU A 179 19.42 9.76 9.32
CA LEU A 179 18.35 10.71 9.04
C LEU A 179 18.32 11.17 7.56
N PRO A 180 19.44 11.55 6.93
CA PRO A 180 19.47 11.82 5.49
C PRO A 180 19.05 10.61 4.65
N THR A 181 19.42 9.38 5.06
CA THR A 181 19.04 8.15 4.37
C THR A 181 17.52 7.92 4.44
N ALA A 182 16.90 8.19 5.59
CA ALA A 182 15.44 8.11 5.73
C ALA A 182 14.71 9.11 4.79
N LEU A 183 15.20 10.34 4.66
CA LEU A 183 14.65 11.32 3.71
C LEU A 183 14.91 10.91 2.27
N LYS A 184 16.06 10.29 1.97
CA LYS A 184 16.37 9.77 0.63
C LYS A 184 15.43 8.63 0.22
N VAL A 185 14.91 7.81 1.16
CA VAL A 185 13.80 6.88 0.86
C VAL A 185 12.64 7.62 0.22
N GLY A 186 12.27 8.81 0.74
CA GLY A 186 11.18 9.61 0.20
C GLY A 186 11.46 10.13 -1.22
N GLU A 187 12.70 10.58 -1.49
CA GLU A 187 13.15 11.00 -2.81
C GLU A 187 13.05 9.88 -3.84
N ILE A 188 13.63 8.73 -3.53
CA ILE A 188 13.66 7.60 -4.45
C ILE A 188 12.27 6.98 -4.60
N ASN A 189 11.46 6.98 -3.54
CA ASN A 189 10.08 6.53 -3.63
C ASN A 189 9.22 7.42 -4.55
N LEU A 190 9.48 8.72 -4.60
CA LEU A 190 8.83 9.61 -5.58
C LEU A 190 9.10 9.16 -7.02
N LYS A 191 10.36 8.81 -7.33
CA LYS A 191 10.75 8.28 -8.65
C LYS A 191 10.09 6.92 -8.91
N CYS A 192 10.07 6.04 -7.91
CA CYS A 192 9.44 4.73 -8.02
C CYS A 192 7.92 4.83 -8.25
N MET A 193 7.23 5.72 -7.55
CA MET A 193 5.79 5.96 -7.77
C MET A 193 5.52 6.57 -9.16
N ALA A 194 6.37 7.50 -9.63
CA ALA A 194 6.27 8.06 -10.98
C ALA A 194 6.46 6.97 -12.06
N LEU A 195 7.41 6.05 -11.84
CA LEU A 195 7.63 4.90 -12.70
C LEU A 195 6.40 3.99 -12.77
N LEU A 196 5.78 3.72 -11.63
CA LEU A 196 4.57 2.89 -11.57
C LEU A 196 3.37 3.55 -12.23
N ASP A 197 3.16 4.87 -12.00
CA ASP A 197 2.11 5.64 -12.68
C ASP A 197 2.29 5.57 -14.21
N LYS A 198 3.51 5.77 -14.69
CA LYS A 198 3.86 5.60 -16.10
C LYS A 198 3.56 4.18 -16.59
N ALA A 199 3.99 3.17 -15.87
CA ALA A 199 3.79 1.77 -16.24
C ALA A 199 2.30 1.44 -16.38
N ASN A 200 1.47 1.85 -15.41
CA ASN A 200 0.03 1.62 -15.43
C ASN A 200 -0.67 2.40 -16.56
N THR A 201 -0.36 3.68 -16.72
CA THR A 201 -1.03 4.53 -17.71
C THR A 201 -0.63 4.20 -19.15
N GLU A 202 0.62 3.85 -19.41
CA GLU A 202 1.07 3.40 -20.75
C GLU A 202 0.52 1.99 -21.10
N THR A 203 0.31 1.12 -20.09
CA THR A 203 -0.20 -0.24 -20.34
C THR A 203 -1.73 -0.28 -20.44
N TYR A 204 -2.44 0.40 -19.54
CA TYR A 204 -3.90 0.28 -19.42
C TYR A 204 -4.67 1.52 -19.88
N GLY A 205 -3.98 2.58 -20.24
CA GLY A 205 -4.54 3.89 -20.56
C GLY A 205 -4.71 4.76 -19.32
N THR A 206 -4.89 6.05 -19.54
CA THR A 206 -5.13 7.03 -18.48
C THR A 206 -6.48 6.77 -17.82
N PRO A 207 -6.56 6.68 -16.48
CA PRO A 207 -7.82 6.49 -15.77
C PRO A 207 -8.85 7.58 -16.10
N GLU A 208 -10.09 7.16 -16.29
CA GLU A 208 -11.25 8.02 -16.54
C GLU A 208 -12.27 7.82 -15.42
N PRO A 209 -12.92 8.88 -14.92
CA PRO A 209 -13.98 8.75 -13.91
C PRO A 209 -15.02 7.70 -14.31
N ALA A 210 -15.29 6.77 -13.41
CA ALA A 210 -16.19 5.66 -13.62
C ALA A 210 -17.10 5.45 -12.41
N VAL A 211 -18.39 5.25 -12.67
CA VAL A 211 -19.36 4.83 -11.66
C VAL A 211 -19.38 3.31 -11.63
N VAL A 212 -19.20 2.73 -10.46
CA VAL A 212 -19.07 1.29 -10.24
C VAL A 212 -20.21 0.81 -9.34
N THR A 213 -20.97 -0.16 -9.81
CA THR A 213 -22.07 -0.76 -9.04
C THR A 213 -21.53 -1.66 -7.92
N LEU A 214 -22.28 -1.71 -6.82
CA LEU A 214 -22.09 -2.68 -5.73
C LEU A 214 -23.04 -3.89 -5.85
N ALA A 215 -23.87 -3.94 -6.90
CA ALA A 215 -24.72 -5.10 -7.18
C ALA A 215 -23.91 -6.25 -7.77
N VAL A 216 -24.29 -7.47 -7.41
CA VAL A 216 -23.71 -8.72 -7.94
C VAL A 216 -24.79 -9.49 -8.71
N GLU A 217 -24.55 -9.72 -9.99
CA GLU A 217 -25.44 -10.49 -10.85
C GLU A 217 -25.43 -11.97 -10.44
N LYS A 218 -26.54 -12.67 -10.65
CA LYS A 218 -26.62 -14.12 -10.46
C LYS A 218 -25.69 -14.87 -11.39
N GLY A 219 -25.26 -16.05 -10.98
CA GLY A 219 -24.38 -16.92 -11.76
C GLY A 219 -22.94 -16.94 -11.22
N PRO A 220 -22.05 -17.70 -11.87
CA PRO A 220 -20.66 -17.84 -11.43
C PRO A 220 -19.92 -16.51 -11.47
N PHE A 221 -19.11 -16.25 -10.44
CA PHE A 221 -18.24 -15.07 -10.40
C PHE A 221 -16.97 -15.33 -9.59
N ILE A 222 -16.00 -14.46 -9.76
CA ILE A 222 -14.74 -14.42 -9.00
C ILE A 222 -14.60 -13.04 -8.38
N VAL A 223 -14.15 -12.98 -7.12
CA VAL A 223 -13.78 -11.72 -6.46
C VAL A 223 -12.26 -11.59 -6.49
N VAL A 224 -11.76 -10.45 -6.97
CA VAL A 224 -10.33 -10.14 -7.05
C VAL A 224 -9.99 -9.02 -6.10
N THR A 225 -9.07 -9.26 -5.17
CA THR A 225 -8.62 -8.28 -4.18
C THR A 225 -7.10 -8.10 -4.24
N GLY A 226 -6.61 -6.95 -3.82
CA GLY A 226 -5.20 -6.57 -3.89
C GLY A 226 -4.99 -5.39 -4.83
N HIS A 227 -3.82 -5.32 -5.50
CA HIS A 227 -3.42 -4.14 -6.26
C HIS A 227 -2.97 -4.45 -7.69
N ASP A 228 -2.61 -5.71 -7.99
CA ASP A 228 -1.95 -6.06 -9.24
C ASP A 228 -2.91 -6.07 -10.42
N LEU A 229 -2.76 -5.07 -11.31
CA LEU A 229 -3.58 -4.93 -12.52
C LEU A 229 -3.21 -5.96 -13.59
N LYS A 230 -1.96 -6.48 -13.57
CA LYS A 230 -1.53 -7.48 -14.54
C LYS A 230 -2.22 -8.82 -14.29
N ASP A 231 -2.31 -9.23 -13.04
CA ASP A 231 -3.04 -10.45 -12.67
C ASP A 231 -4.54 -10.33 -12.97
N LEU A 232 -5.13 -9.16 -12.73
CA LEU A 232 -6.52 -8.91 -13.12
C LEU A 232 -6.69 -8.99 -14.64
N GLN A 233 -5.79 -8.39 -15.44
CA GLN A 233 -5.82 -8.48 -16.89
C GLN A 233 -5.80 -9.93 -17.35
N LEU A 234 -4.82 -10.72 -16.87
CA LEU A 234 -4.66 -12.12 -17.27
C LEU A 234 -5.86 -12.99 -16.86
N LEU A 235 -6.46 -12.71 -15.71
CA LEU A 235 -7.69 -13.37 -15.29
C LEU A 235 -8.85 -13.01 -16.22
N LEU A 236 -9.03 -11.72 -16.57
CA LEU A 236 -10.07 -11.26 -17.48
C LEU A 236 -9.92 -11.91 -18.86
N GLU A 237 -8.71 -11.98 -19.40
CA GLU A 237 -8.43 -12.65 -20.68
C GLU A 237 -8.78 -14.16 -20.62
N GLN A 238 -8.46 -14.84 -19.52
CA GLN A 238 -8.73 -16.27 -19.36
C GLN A 238 -10.18 -16.59 -19.00
N THR A 239 -10.96 -15.62 -18.57
CA THR A 239 -12.39 -15.79 -18.24
C THR A 239 -13.33 -15.30 -19.36
N GLU A 240 -12.79 -14.74 -20.44
CA GLU A 240 -13.59 -14.30 -21.59
C GLU A 240 -14.42 -15.46 -22.16
N ASP A 241 -15.70 -15.19 -22.44
CA ASP A 241 -16.68 -16.16 -22.95
C ASP A 241 -16.93 -17.40 -22.07
N LYS A 242 -16.50 -17.42 -20.80
CA LYS A 242 -16.73 -18.55 -19.89
C LYS A 242 -18.00 -18.41 -19.04
N GLY A 243 -18.76 -17.32 -19.18
CA GLY A 243 -19.96 -17.07 -18.40
C GLY A 243 -19.68 -16.79 -16.91
N ILE A 244 -18.51 -16.27 -16.60
CA ILE A 244 -18.05 -15.91 -15.26
C ILE A 244 -17.92 -14.40 -15.18
N ASN A 245 -18.54 -13.77 -14.19
CA ASN A 245 -18.37 -12.35 -13.91
C ASN A 245 -17.20 -12.12 -12.94
N ILE A 246 -16.51 -11.00 -13.10
CA ILE A 246 -15.41 -10.58 -12.22
C ILE A 246 -15.85 -9.35 -11.44
N TYR A 247 -15.64 -9.39 -10.12
CA TYR A 247 -15.87 -8.29 -9.20
C TYR A 247 -14.57 -7.93 -8.49
N THR A 248 -14.28 -6.64 -8.44
CA THR A 248 -13.15 -6.12 -7.66
C THR A 248 -13.51 -6.04 -6.17
N HIS A 249 -12.49 -6.00 -5.33
CA HIS A 249 -12.62 -5.75 -3.89
C HIS A 249 -11.44 -4.89 -3.42
N GLY A 250 -11.70 -3.99 -2.46
CA GLY A 250 -10.65 -3.18 -1.86
C GLY A 250 -9.89 -2.34 -2.90
N GLU A 251 -8.58 -2.41 -2.87
CA GLU A 251 -7.72 -1.60 -3.74
C GLU A 251 -7.78 -1.98 -5.24
N MET A 252 -8.50 -3.03 -5.60
CA MET A 252 -8.74 -3.35 -7.01
C MET A 252 -9.86 -2.50 -7.63
N LEU A 253 -10.68 -1.78 -6.84
CA LEU A 253 -11.76 -0.92 -7.34
C LEU A 253 -11.32 0.04 -8.47
N PRO A 254 -10.17 0.74 -8.40
CA PRO A 254 -9.76 1.67 -9.44
C PRO A 254 -9.51 1.03 -10.82
N ALA A 255 -9.41 -0.30 -10.91
CA ALA A 255 -9.28 -1.00 -12.20
C ALA A 255 -10.44 -0.67 -13.17
N HIS A 256 -11.63 -0.38 -12.64
CA HIS A 256 -12.80 0.04 -13.43
C HIS A 256 -12.61 1.38 -14.17
N ALA A 257 -11.61 2.16 -13.81
CA ALA A 257 -11.32 3.44 -14.44
C ALA A 257 -10.37 3.33 -15.65
N TYR A 258 -9.61 2.25 -15.77
CA TYR A 258 -8.63 2.09 -16.85
C TYR A 258 -9.30 1.69 -18.16
N PRO A 259 -9.11 2.45 -19.26
CA PRO A 259 -9.76 2.18 -20.57
C PRO A 259 -9.54 0.77 -21.09
N PHE A 260 -8.34 0.20 -20.92
CA PHE A 260 -8.04 -1.16 -21.37
C PHE A 260 -8.84 -2.22 -20.60
N LEU A 261 -8.96 -2.08 -19.28
CA LEU A 261 -9.66 -3.06 -18.44
C LEU A 261 -11.18 -2.94 -18.58
N LYS A 262 -11.70 -1.75 -18.82
CA LYS A 262 -13.14 -1.50 -19.10
C LYS A 262 -13.66 -2.19 -20.36
N LYS A 263 -12.79 -2.65 -21.27
CA LYS A 263 -13.19 -3.37 -22.49
C LYS A 263 -13.81 -4.73 -22.18
N PHE A 264 -13.46 -5.34 -21.06
CA PHE A 264 -13.98 -6.65 -20.69
C PHE A 264 -15.39 -6.53 -20.08
N PRO A 265 -16.44 -6.97 -20.80
CA PRO A 265 -17.83 -6.75 -20.38
C PRO A 265 -18.22 -7.53 -19.13
N HIS A 266 -17.43 -8.51 -18.75
CA HIS A 266 -17.60 -9.33 -17.55
C HIS A 266 -16.86 -8.78 -16.32
N LEU A 267 -16.10 -7.69 -16.44
CA LEU A 267 -15.68 -6.88 -15.29
C LEU A 267 -16.86 -6.00 -14.85
N LYS A 268 -17.63 -6.46 -13.86
CA LYS A 268 -18.99 -5.95 -13.60
C LYS A 268 -19.06 -4.84 -12.57
N GLY A 269 -18.45 -5.02 -11.42
CA GLY A 269 -18.62 -4.10 -10.31
C GLY A 269 -17.64 -4.38 -9.16
N ASN A 270 -17.91 -3.77 -8.02
CA ASN A 270 -17.11 -3.95 -6.83
C ASN A 270 -17.91 -4.68 -5.76
N PHE A 271 -17.30 -5.71 -5.16
CA PHE A 271 -17.84 -6.48 -4.05
C PHE A 271 -17.21 -6.02 -2.74
N GLY A 272 -18.04 -5.70 -1.77
CA GLY A 272 -17.56 -5.35 -0.43
C GLY A 272 -16.84 -4.00 -0.37
N THR A 273 -15.97 -3.86 0.64
CA THR A 273 -15.31 -2.61 1.02
C THR A 273 -13.79 -2.80 1.17
N ALA A 274 -13.19 -2.36 2.29
CA ALA A 274 -11.77 -2.46 2.52
C ALA A 274 -11.35 -3.78 3.19
N TRP A 275 -10.06 -4.08 3.13
CA TRP A 275 -9.44 -5.35 3.53
C TRP A 275 -9.82 -5.84 4.94
N GLN A 276 -10.00 -4.95 5.93
CA GLN A 276 -10.33 -5.34 7.30
C GLN A 276 -11.73 -5.95 7.44
N ASN A 277 -12.58 -5.80 6.42
CA ASN A 277 -13.93 -6.36 6.40
C ASN A 277 -13.99 -7.73 5.70
N GLN A 278 -12.92 -8.21 5.09
CA GLN A 278 -12.86 -9.47 4.33
C GLN A 278 -13.49 -10.66 5.07
N GLN A 279 -13.17 -10.83 6.36
CA GLN A 279 -13.70 -11.95 7.13
C GLN A 279 -15.22 -11.91 7.34
N LYS A 280 -15.85 -10.74 7.21
CA LYS A 280 -17.30 -10.56 7.25
C LYS A 280 -17.89 -10.66 5.83
N GLU A 281 -17.26 -10.01 4.88
CA GLU A 281 -17.76 -9.88 3.51
C GLU A 281 -17.65 -11.18 2.72
N PHE A 282 -16.58 -11.97 2.95
CA PHE A 282 -16.38 -13.25 2.29
C PHE A 282 -16.99 -14.45 3.04
N ASP A 283 -17.64 -14.20 4.19
CA ASP A 283 -18.27 -15.26 4.96
C ASP A 283 -19.38 -15.92 4.15
N HIS A 284 -19.25 -17.26 3.90
CA HIS A 284 -20.15 -18.04 3.05
C HIS A 284 -20.33 -17.51 1.61
N LEU A 285 -19.37 -16.73 1.10
CA LEU A 285 -19.41 -16.25 -0.28
C LEU A 285 -19.46 -17.43 -1.28
N PRO A 286 -20.43 -17.49 -2.21
CA PRO A 286 -20.54 -18.58 -3.18
C PRO A 286 -19.63 -18.38 -4.40
N ALA A 287 -18.41 -17.88 -4.19
CA ALA A 287 -17.42 -17.57 -5.22
C ALA A 287 -16.00 -17.75 -4.69
N PRO A 288 -15.02 -18.08 -5.53
CA PRO A 288 -13.62 -18.04 -5.15
C PRO A 288 -13.10 -16.60 -5.08
N ILE A 289 -12.04 -16.42 -4.29
CA ILE A 289 -11.40 -15.14 -4.05
C ILE A 289 -9.93 -15.25 -4.49
N LEU A 290 -9.49 -14.32 -5.35
CA LEU A 290 -8.11 -14.16 -5.76
C LEU A 290 -7.47 -12.99 -5.00
N TYR A 291 -6.42 -13.29 -4.26
CA TYR A 291 -5.57 -12.30 -3.63
C TYR A 291 -4.32 -12.09 -4.49
N THR A 292 -4.18 -10.92 -5.07
CA THR A 292 -3.05 -10.59 -5.94
C THR A 292 -1.87 -9.99 -5.18
N THR A 293 -2.16 -9.28 -4.09
CA THR A 293 -1.15 -8.66 -3.22
C THR A 293 -1.69 -8.52 -1.79
N ASN A 294 -1.03 -7.70 -0.95
CA ASN A 294 -1.58 -7.30 0.34
C ASN A 294 -2.90 -6.51 0.14
N CYS A 295 -3.81 -6.42 1.06
CA CYS A 295 -3.76 -6.91 2.43
C CYS A 295 -4.64 -8.17 2.56
N LEU A 296 -4.04 -9.30 2.84
CA LEU A 296 -4.77 -10.52 3.13
C LEU A 296 -5.11 -10.58 4.62
N MET A 297 -6.39 -10.75 4.97
CA MET A 297 -6.78 -11.19 6.32
C MET A 297 -6.80 -12.73 6.39
N PRO A 298 -6.34 -13.33 7.50
CA PRO A 298 -6.44 -14.78 7.67
C PRO A 298 -7.86 -15.30 7.39
N PRO A 299 -8.04 -16.19 6.38
CA PRO A 299 -9.36 -16.64 5.97
C PRO A 299 -10.09 -17.42 7.08
N LYS A 300 -11.40 -17.21 7.17
CA LYS A 300 -12.26 -18.06 8.00
C LYS A 300 -12.51 -19.42 7.34
N LYS A 301 -12.79 -20.42 8.15
CA LYS A 301 -13.13 -21.79 7.67
C LYS A 301 -14.29 -21.81 6.68
N SER A 302 -15.21 -20.85 6.74
CA SER A 302 -16.39 -20.75 5.88
C SER A 302 -16.08 -20.44 4.41
N TYR A 303 -14.85 -19.95 4.10
CA TYR A 303 -14.42 -19.66 2.74
C TYR A 303 -12.94 -20.00 2.45
N ALA A 304 -12.21 -20.58 3.40
CA ALA A 304 -10.79 -20.91 3.23
C ALA A 304 -10.51 -21.89 2.08
N ASP A 305 -11.48 -22.76 1.74
CA ASP A 305 -11.41 -23.75 0.66
C ASP A 305 -11.50 -23.15 -0.76
N ARG A 306 -11.72 -21.85 -0.87
CA ARG A 306 -11.88 -21.12 -2.14
C ARG A 306 -11.00 -19.88 -2.24
N VAL A 307 -9.93 -19.84 -1.45
CA VAL A 307 -8.92 -18.78 -1.46
C VAL A 307 -7.78 -19.16 -2.39
N PHE A 308 -7.47 -18.25 -3.30
CA PHE A 308 -6.37 -18.33 -4.24
C PHE A 308 -5.44 -17.15 -4.04
N THR A 309 -4.14 -17.35 -4.22
CA THR A 309 -3.12 -16.31 -4.08
C THR A 309 -2.20 -16.30 -5.28
N THR A 310 -1.61 -15.16 -5.56
CA THR A 310 -0.58 -14.98 -6.58
C THR A 310 0.61 -14.22 -5.99
N GLU A 311 1.67 -14.07 -6.74
CA GLU A 311 2.81 -13.23 -6.43
C GLU A 311 3.44 -13.55 -5.07
N MET A 312 3.71 -12.53 -4.27
CA MET A 312 4.29 -12.70 -2.92
C MET A 312 3.24 -13.03 -1.86
N VAL A 313 1.95 -12.98 -2.20
CA VAL A 313 0.88 -13.29 -1.25
C VAL A 313 0.78 -14.80 -1.05
N SER A 314 0.83 -15.22 0.21
CA SER A 314 0.70 -16.63 0.54
C SER A 314 0.02 -16.84 1.89
N PHE A 315 -0.78 -17.90 1.96
CA PHE A 315 -1.45 -18.31 3.19
C PHE A 315 -1.51 -19.84 3.25
N PRO A 316 -1.25 -20.46 4.41
CA PRO A 316 -1.28 -21.92 4.56
C PRO A 316 -2.62 -22.52 4.12
N GLY A 317 -2.57 -23.44 3.16
CA GLY A 317 -3.75 -24.12 2.63
C GLY A 317 -4.50 -23.38 1.50
N ALA A 318 -4.12 -22.17 1.15
CA ALA A 318 -4.60 -21.51 -0.08
C ALA A 318 -3.94 -22.13 -1.33
N VAL A 319 -4.65 -22.10 -2.45
CA VAL A 319 -4.08 -22.50 -3.73
C VAL A 319 -3.28 -21.33 -4.29
N HIS A 320 -1.96 -21.52 -4.43
CA HIS A 320 -1.09 -20.51 -5.02
C HIS A 320 -1.00 -20.71 -6.53
N ILE A 321 -1.28 -19.65 -7.30
CA ILE A 321 -1.12 -19.61 -8.75
C ILE A 321 0.29 -19.09 -9.03
N ASP A 322 1.10 -19.91 -9.66
CA ASP A 322 2.52 -19.68 -9.90
C ASP A 322 2.80 -18.65 -11.03
N GLU A 323 4.06 -18.49 -11.36
CA GLU A 323 4.55 -17.55 -12.39
C GLU A 323 3.95 -17.81 -13.79
N LYS A 324 3.42 -19.01 -14.06
CA LYS A 324 2.77 -19.33 -15.35
C LYS A 324 1.41 -18.66 -15.49
N LYS A 325 0.86 -18.16 -14.39
CA LYS A 325 -0.44 -17.46 -14.38
C LYS A 325 -1.57 -18.25 -15.04
N ASP A 326 -1.60 -19.57 -14.77
CA ASP A 326 -2.71 -20.42 -15.17
C ASP A 326 -3.85 -20.28 -14.16
N PHE A 327 -4.89 -19.55 -14.51
CA PHE A 327 -6.07 -19.33 -13.67
C PHE A 327 -7.14 -20.42 -13.81
N THR A 328 -6.88 -21.52 -14.53
CA THR A 328 -7.81 -22.64 -14.66
C THR A 328 -8.36 -23.12 -13.32
N PRO A 329 -7.56 -23.29 -12.23
CA PRO A 329 -8.09 -23.79 -10.96
C PRO A 329 -9.15 -22.88 -10.31
N ILE A 330 -8.99 -21.56 -10.38
CA ILE A 330 -9.97 -20.62 -9.83
C ILE A 330 -11.21 -20.51 -10.73
N ILE A 331 -11.04 -20.62 -12.05
CA ILE A 331 -12.14 -20.67 -13.03
C ILE A 331 -13.03 -21.88 -12.79
N GLU A 332 -12.44 -23.07 -12.66
CA GLU A 332 -13.16 -24.31 -12.35
C GLU A 332 -13.90 -24.20 -11.00
N LYS A 333 -13.26 -23.60 -10.00
CA LYS A 333 -13.87 -23.38 -8.69
C LYS A 333 -15.05 -22.42 -8.76
N ALA A 334 -15.01 -21.39 -9.58
CA ALA A 334 -16.13 -20.47 -9.78
C ALA A 334 -17.34 -21.18 -10.44
N LEU A 335 -17.08 -22.01 -11.44
CA LEU A 335 -18.11 -22.82 -12.10
C LEU A 335 -18.72 -23.88 -11.16
N GLU A 336 -17.90 -24.54 -10.33
CA GLU A 336 -18.34 -25.49 -9.31
C GLU A 336 -19.29 -24.85 -8.29
N LEU A 337 -18.93 -23.67 -7.77
CA LEU A 337 -19.72 -22.95 -6.78
C LEU A 337 -21.00 -22.35 -7.36
N GLY A 338 -20.99 -21.96 -8.64
CA GLY A 338 -22.15 -21.49 -9.41
C GLY A 338 -22.70 -20.14 -9.01
N GLY A 339 -22.11 -19.45 -8.04
CA GLY A 339 -22.49 -18.10 -7.63
C GLY A 339 -23.87 -17.98 -6.97
N TYR A 340 -24.40 -16.76 -6.93
CA TYR A 340 -25.73 -16.48 -6.41
C TYR A 340 -26.83 -16.98 -7.36
N LYS A 341 -27.98 -17.36 -6.82
CA LYS A 341 -29.14 -17.82 -7.60
C LYS A 341 -29.99 -16.68 -8.13
N GLU A 342 -29.91 -15.52 -7.49
CA GLU A 342 -30.59 -14.27 -7.83
C GLU A 342 -29.61 -13.12 -7.71
N ASP A 343 -29.89 -12.00 -8.40
CA ASP A 343 -29.08 -10.79 -8.28
C ASP A 343 -29.09 -10.27 -6.84
N GLN A 344 -27.95 -9.81 -6.37
CA GLN A 344 -27.78 -9.27 -5.03
C GLN A 344 -27.52 -7.76 -5.11
N ILE A 345 -28.10 -7.01 -4.21
CA ILE A 345 -27.83 -5.57 -4.05
C ILE A 345 -27.11 -5.37 -2.73
N PHE A 346 -25.86 -4.99 -2.82
CA PHE A 346 -25.06 -4.61 -1.65
C PHE A 346 -24.95 -3.09 -1.54
N THR A 347 -24.60 -2.62 -0.37
CA THR A 347 -24.40 -1.21 -0.08
C THR A 347 -23.01 -0.99 0.54
N GLY A 348 -22.46 0.18 0.30
CA GLY A 348 -21.33 0.68 1.06
C GLY A 348 -21.68 0.94 2.53
N ILE A 349 -20.72 1.40 3.29
CA ILE A 349 -20.85 1.62 4.74
C ILE A 349 -21.94 2.64 5.08
N ASN A 350 -22.20 3.61 4.20
CA ASN A 350 -23.18 4.68 4.39
C ASN A 350 -24.49 4.45 3.66
N GLY A 351 -24.66 3.30 3.00
CA GLY A 351 -25.90 2.89 2.34
C GLY A 351 -25.96 3.17 0.84
N GLY A 352 -24.91 3.72 0.23
CA GLY A 352 -24.83 3.90 -1.23
C GLY A 352 -24.74 2.56 -1.96
N THR A 353 -25.34 2.45 -3.14
CA THR A 353 -25.36 1.24 -3.99
C THR A 353 -24.35 1.29 -5.13
N GLN A 354 -23.64 2.38 -5.25
CA GLN A 354 -22.59 2.61 -6.23
C GLN A 354 -21.51 3.50 -5.64
N VAL A 355 -20.33 3.45 -6.22
CA VAL A 355 -19.17 4.29 -5.88
C VAL A 355 -18.56 4.85 -7.16
N THR A 356 -17.79 5.94 -7.03
CA THR A 356 -17.09 6.55 -8.16
C THR A 356 -15.60 6.47 -7.92
N THR A 357 -14.83 6.16 -8.95
CA THR A 357 -13.36 6.11 -8.93
C THR A 357 -12.78 6.66 -10.23
N GLY A 358 -11.45 6.79 -10.33
CA GLY A 358 -10.77 7.16 -11.57
C GLY A 358 -10.53 8.64 -11.77
N PHE A 359 -10.65 9.46 -10.71
CA PHE A 359 -10.21 10.84 -10.73
C PHE A 359 -8.68 10.93 -10.58
N GLY A 360 -7.94 10.24 -11.46
CA GLY A 360 -6.49 10.37 -11.52
C GLY A 360 -6.04 11.79 -11.85
N HIS A 361 -4.74 12.07 -11.72
CA HIS A 361 -4.21 13.43 -11.93
C HIS A 361 -4.62 14.01 -13.30
N ALA A 362 -4.57 13.24 -14.38
CA ALA A 362 -4.96 13.72 -15.70
C ALA A 362 -6.44 14.12 -15.77
N ALA A 363 -7.34 13.37 -15.13
CA ALA A 363 -8.76 13.70 -15.09
C ALA A 363 -9.02 15.00 -14.30
N ILE A 364 -8.41 15.17 -13.13
CA ILE A 364 -8.54 16.39 -12.32
C ILE A 364 -7.91 17.59 -13.05
N LEU A 365 -6.70 17.43 -13.58
CA LEU A 365 -5.98 18.53 -14.24
C LEU A 365 -6.58 18.93 -15.59
N SER A 366 -7.39 18.08 -16.24
CA SER A 366 -8.19 18.47 -17.40
C SER A 366 -9.22 19.56 -17.07
N HIS A 367 -9.57 19.71 -15.79
CA HIS A 367 -10.46 20.75 -15.26
C HIS A 367 -9.71 21.87 -14.49
N ALA A 368 -8.39 21.98 -14.66
CA ALA A 368 -7.57 22.92 -13.89
C ALA A 368 -8.07 24.37 -14.00
N ASP A 369 -8.45 24.84 -15.18
CA ASP A 369 -8.99 26.19 -15.37
C ASP A 369 -10.29 26.40 -14.57
N THR A 370 -11.21 25.43 -14.60
CA THR A 370 -12.46 25.46 -13.82
C THR A 370 -12.16 25.49 -12.32
N ILE A 371 -11.20 24.69 -11.86
CA ILE A 371 -10.78 24.66 -10.45
C ILE A 371 -10.20 26.03 -10.05
N VAL A 372 -9.30 26.58 -10.86
CA VAL A 372 -8.68 27.88 -10.61
C VAL A 372 -9.72 29.01 -10.55
N GLU A 373 -10.68 29.02 -11.48
CA GLU A 373 -11.77 30.00 -11.47
C GLU A 373 -12.68 29.84 -10.25
N ALA A 374 -13.03 28.61 -9.89
CA ALA A 374 -13.87 28.33 -8.73
C ALA A 374 -13.19 28.74 -7.41
N VAL A 375 -11.87 28.56 -7.29
CA VAL A 375 -11.10 29.04 -6.13
C VAL A 375 -11.02 30.57 -6.12
N LYS A 376 -10.70 31.21 -7.26
CA LYS A 376 -10.62 32.68 -7.36
C LYS A 376 -11.94 33.38 -7.08
N SER A 377 -13.07 32.77 -7.48
CA SER A 377 -14.41 33.30 -7.20
C SER A 377 -14.89 33.02 -5.78
N GLY A 378 -14.18 32.19 -5.00
CA GLY A 378 -14.56 31.74 -3.67
C GLY A 378 -15.67 30.68 -3.66
N ALA A 379 -16.00 30.08 -4.81
CA ALA A 379 -16.91 28.94 -4.88
C ALA A 379 -16.30 27.70 -4.23
N ILE A 380 -14.99 27.47 -4.44
CA ILE A 380 -14.19 26.48 -3.71
C ILE A 380 -13.25 27.24 -2.77
N ARG A 381 -13.37 26.99 -1.48
CA ARG A 381 -12.54 27.61 -0.46
C ARG A 381 -11.48 26.69 0.12
N HIS A 382 -11.68 25.38 0.04
CA HIS A 382 -10.75 24.44 0.63
C HIS A 382 -10.76 23.08 -0.08
N PHE A 383 -9.62 22.39 -0.07
CA PHE A 383 -9.45 21.01 -0.45
C PHE A 383 -9.02 20.19 0.75
N PHE A 384 -9.62 19.04 0.94
CA PHE A 384 -9.21 18.07 1.96
C PHE A 384 -8.73 16.79 1.28
N LEU A 385 -7.46 16.44 1.41
CA LEU A 385 -6.98 15.12 1.04
C LEU A 385 -7.20 14.19 2.22
N VAL A 386 -8.33 13.50 2.25
CA VAL A 386 -8.70 12.51 3.26
C VAL A 386 -8.39 11.12 2.70
N ALA A 387 -7.22 10.58 3.00
CA ALA A 387 -6.67 9.46 2.25
C ALA A 387 -5.81 8.52 3.10
N GLY A 388 -5.44 7.39 2.50
CA GLY A 388 -4.51 6.43 3.08
C GLY A 388 -5.14 5.09 3.42
N CYS A 389 -4.46 4.30 4.24
CA CYS A 389 -4.92 2.96 4.59
C CYS A 389 -6.16 2.98 5.47
N ASP A 390 -6.96 1.91 5.41
CA ASP A 390 -7.96 1.61 6.44
C ASP A 390 -7.43 0.53 7.41
N GLY A 391 -8.23 0.12 8.39
CA GLY A 391 -7.86 -0.89 9.37
C GLY A 391 -8.97 -1.23 10.35
N ALA A 392 -8.75 -2.30 11.13
CA ALA A 392 -9.74 -2.83 12.07
C ALA A 392 -9.74 -2.12 13.45
N LYS A 393 -8.73 -1.29 13.75
CA LYS A 393 -8.63 -0.63 15.05
C LYS A 393 -9.77 0.36 15.26
N PRO A 394 -10.36 0.45 16.48
CA PRO A 394 -11.35 1.46 16.81
C PRO A 394 -10.86 2.90 16.57
N GLY A 395 -11.80 3.82 16.31
CA GLY A 395 -11.50 5.24 16.09
C GLY A 395 -11.49 5.67 14.63
N ARG A 396 -11.51 4.75 13.66
CA ARG A 396 -11.48 5.07 12.22
C ARG A 396 -12.79 5.66 11.69
N ASN A 397 -13.88 5.67 12.48
CA ASN A 397 -15.07 6.47 12.19
C ASN A 397 -14.78 7.97 12.10
N TYR A 398 -13.68 8.43 12.68
CA TYR A 398 -13.20 9.79 12.53
C TYR A 398 -13.22 10.25 11.05
N TYR A 399 -12.72 9.44 10.13
CA TYR A 399 -12.63 9.82 8.71
C TYR A 399 -14.02 9.93 8.05
N THR A 400 -14.96 9.05 8.39
CA THR A 400 -16.34 9.16 7.93
C THR A 400 -16.99 10.44 8.44
N GLU A 401 -16.88 10.72 9.74
CA GLU A 401 -17.47 11.91 10.36
C GLU A 401 -16.77 13.20 9.91
N PHE A 402 -15.46 13.15 9.65
CA PHE A 402 -14.72 14.27 9.07
C PHE A 402 -15.31 14.65 7.70
N VAL A 403 -15.43 13.69 6.79
CA VAL A 403 -15.94 13.94 5.43
C VAL A 403 -17.38 14.44 5.45
N LYS A 404 -18.24 13.87 6.30
CA LYS A 404 -19.63 14.34 6.45
C LYS A 404 -19.75 15.78 6.94
N GLN A 405 -18.76 16.28 7.67
CA GLN A 405 -18.75 17.62 8.25
C GLN A 405 -17.94 18.63 7.41
N THR A 406 -17.33 18.22 6.30
CA THR A 406 -16.63 19.16 5.42
C THR A 406 -17.57 20.25 4.91
N PRO A 407 -17.13 21.52 4.90
CA PRO A 407 -17.96 22.63 4.38
C PRO A 407 -18.44 22.39 2.96
N SER A 408 -19.63 22.90 2.64
CA SER A 408 -20.24 22.71 1.30
C SER A 408 -19.47 23.40 0.17
N ASP A 409 -18.58 24.31 0.48
CA ASP A 409 -17.66 25.01 -0.42
C ASP A 409 -16.27 24.37 -0.45
N SER A 410 -16.17 23.08 -0.12
CA SER A 410 -14.91 22.33 -0.15
C SER A 410 -15.01 21.06 -1.02
N ILE A 411 -13.86 20.65 -1.55
CA ILE A 411 -13.68 19.39 -2.27
C ILE A 411 -12.93 18.41 -1.39
N VAL A 412 -13.34 17.14 -1.42
CA VAL A 412 -12.66 16.01 -0.77
C VAL A 412 -11.98 15.17 -1.84
N LEU A 413 -10.66 15.12 -1.77
CA LEU A 413 -9.82 14.21 -2.55
C LEU A 413 -9.54 12.97 -1.70
N THR A 414 -9.58 11.79 -2.31
CA THR A 414 -9.27 10.55 -1.60
C THR A 414 -8.51 9.55 -2.47
N LEU A 415 -7.84 8.62 -1.84
CA LEU A 415 -7.22 7.44 -2.46
C LEU A 415 -6.98 6.36 -1.40
N ALA A 416 -6.65 5.16 -1.83
CA ALA A 416 -6.36 4.01 -0.99
C ALA A 416 -7.58 3.48 -0.21
N CYS A 417 -7.39 2.47 0.65
CA CYS A 417 -8.48 1.77 1.35
C CYS A 417 -9.34 2.68 2.25
N GLY A 418 -8.77 3.79 2.74
CA GLY A 418 -9.50 4.74 3.59
C GLY A 418 -10.76 5.33 2.94
N LYS A 419 -10.77 5.39 1.60
CA LYS A 419 -11.94 5.84 0.82
C LYS A 419 -13.22 5.10 1.17
N PHE A 420 -13.16 3.80 1.44
CA PHE A 420 -14.33 2.97 1.71
C PHE A 420 -15.11 3.37 2.97
N ARG A 421 -14.55 4.25 3.79
CA ARG A 421 -15.26 4.85 4.92
C ARG A 421 -16.34 5.85 4.49
N PHE A 422 -16.27 6.38 3.27
CA PHE A 422 -17.15 7.47 2.83
C PHE A 422 -17.35 7.56 1.31
N ASN A 423 -16.74 6.69 0.47
CA ASN A 423 -16.83 6.81 -0.99
C ASN A 423 -18.21 6.47 -1.56
N ASP A 424 -19.12 5.94 -0.74
CA ASP A 424 -20.52 5.72 -1.07
C ASP A 424 -21.46 6.88 -0.63
N LEU A 425 -20.88 8.01 -0.15
CA LEU A 425 -21.61 9.23 0.14
C LEU A 425 -21.79 10.06 -1.13
N ASP A 426 -22.96 10.68 -1.26
CA ASP A 426 -23.19 11.77 -2.23
C ASP A 426 -22.96 13.11 -1.52
N LEU A 427 -21.86 13.78 -1.84
CA LEU A 427 -21.54 15.13 -1.34
C LEU A 427 -22.02 16.24 -2.26
N GLY A 428 -22.60 15.90 -3.43
CA GLY A 428 -23.00 16.87 -4.45
C GLY A 428 -21.82 17.40 -5.28
N GLU A 429 -22.05 18.55 -5.92
CA GLU A 429 -21.13 19.17 -6.88
C GLU A 429 -20.87 20.65 -6.57
N ILE A 430 -19.70 21.17 -7.00
CA ILE A 430 -19.37 22.59 -7.00
C ILE A 430 -18.84 22.95 -8.40
N SER A 431 -19.45 23.94 -9.05
CA SER A 431 -19.03 24.41 -10.39
C SER A 431 -18.98 23.29 -11.44
N GLY A 432 -19.85 22.28 -11.31
CA GLY A 432 -19.87 21.11 -12.19
C GLY A 432 -18.81 20.04 -11.87
N LEU A 433 -18.09 20.20 -10.75
CA LEU A 433 -17.10 19.23 -10.27
C LEU A 433 -17.70 18.45 -9.09
N PRO A 434 -17.55 17.11 -9.04
CA PRO A 434 -17.93 16.34 -7.86
C PRO A 434 -17.14 16.81 -6.63
N ARG A 435 -17.81 16.91 -5.48
CA ARG A 435 -17.15 17.26 -4.24
C ARG A 435 -16.33 16.12 -3.65
N LEU A 436 -16.53 14.89 -4.07
CA LEU A 436 -15.77 13.71 -3.67
C LEU A 436 -15.12 13.09 -4.91
N MET A 437 -13.79 13.05 -4.92
CA MET A 437 -13.01 12.52 -6.04
C MET A 437 -12.03 11.44 -5.54
N ASP A 438 -12.22 10.20 -5.98
CA ASP A 438 -11.32 9.08 -5.73
C ASP A 438 -10.25 9.01 -6.82
N LEU A 439 -8.99 9.28 -6.44
CA LEU A 439 -7.85 9.29 -7.35
C LEU A 439 -7.35 7.88 -7.72
N GLY A 440 -7.65 6.87 -6.90
CA GLY A 440 -7.22 5.52 -7.20
C GLY A 440 -6.73 4.70 -5.99
N GLN A 441 -5.81 3.79 -6.25
CA GLN A 441 -5.13 2.96 -5.25
C GLN A 441 -4.14 3.78 -4.41
N CYS A 442 -3.62 3.19 -3.32
CA CYS A 442 -2.42 3.76 -2.67
C CYS A 442 -1.21 3.81 -3.63
N ASN A 443 -1.17 2.93 -4.62
CA ASN A 443 -0.19 2.96 -5.72
C ASN A 443 -0.29 4.22 -6.59
N ASP A 444 -1.44 4.92 -6.59
CA ASP A 444 -1.69 6.14 -7.37
C ASP A 444 -1.39 7.43 -6.57
N ALA A 445 -0.69 7.32 -5.43
CA ALA A 445 -0.33 8.47 -4.60
C ALA A 445 0.52 9.52 -5.34
N TYR A 446 1.28 9.12 -6.36
CA TYR A 446 1.97 10.03 -7.27
C TYR A 446 1.00 11.01 -7.93
N GLY A 447 -0.15 10.53 -8.36
CA GLY A 447 -1.19 11.37 -8.97
C GLY A 447 -1.69 12.47 -8.03
N ALA A 448 -1.87 12.18 -6.74
CA ALA A 448 -2.26 13.19 -5.76
C ALA A 448 -1.17 14.28 -5.58
N ILE A 449 0.10 13.88 -5.59
CA ILE A 449 1.25 14.82 -5.54
C ILE A 449 1.25 15.68 -6.80
N GLN A 450 1.04 15.11 -7.99
CA GLN A 450 0.99 15.86 -9.25
C GLN A 450 -0.14 16.90 -9.25
N VAL A 451 -1.33 16.54 -8.76
CA VAL A 451 -2.44 17.50 -8.61
C VAL A 451 -2.04 18.67 -7.72
N ALA A 452 -1.47 18.39 -6.53
CA ALA A 452 -1.07 19.43 -5.59
C ALA A 452 0.00 20.35 -6.16
N VAL A 453 1.05 19.81 -6.79
CA VAL A 453 2.15 20.58 -7.39
C VAL A 453 1.66 21.43 -8.55
N THR A 454 0.88 20.86 -9.48
CA THR A 454 0.37 21.58 -10.64
C THR A 454 -0.60 22.71 -10.24
N LEU A 455 -1.44 22.48 -9.23
CA LEU A 455 -2.30 23.56 -8.72
C LEU A 455 -1.48 24.66 -8.03
N ALA A 456 -0.44 24.31 -7.26
CA ALA A 456 0.46 25.29 -6.66
C ALA A 456 1.13 26.17 -7.73
N ASP A 457 1.64 25.55 -8.80
CA ASP A 457 2.21 26.28 -9.94
C ASP A 457 1.18 27.20 -10.62
N ALA A 458 -0.06 26.74 -10.82
CA ALA A 458 -1.13 27.51 -11.42
C ALA A 458 -1.55 28.74 -10.57
N PHE A 459 -1.41 28.64 -9.24
CA PHE A 459 -1.65 29.75 -8.31
C PHE A 459 -0.39 30.58 -8.04
N GLY A 460 0.80 30.16 -8.49
CA GLY A 460 2.08 30.82 -8.25
C GLY A 460 2.50 30.78 -6.78
N CYS A 461 2.22 29.71 -6.07
CA CYS A 461 2.52 29.52 -4.65
C CYS A 461 3.16 28.13 -4.40
N SER A 462 3.60 27.87 -3.19
CA SER A 462 4.02 26.53 -2.77
C SER A 462 2.81 25.64 -2.42
N VAL A 463 2.99 24.32 -2.41
CA VAL A 463 1.94 23.38 -1.97
C VAL A 463 1.44 23.68 -0.55
N ASN A 464 2.33 24.15 0.34
CA ASN A 464 1.98 24.52 1.71
C ASN A 464 1.15 25.81 1.83
N GLU A 465 1.05 26.60 0.78
CA GLU A 465 0.24 27.83 0.70
C GLU A 465 -1.10 27.61 -0.01
N LEU A 466 -1.30 26.42 -0.61
CA LEU A 466 -2.61 26.04 -1.15
C LEU A 466 -3.63 25.89 -0.01
N PRO A 467 -4.92 26.20 -0.26
CA PRO A 467 -6.01 25.87 0.66
C PRO A 467 -6.26 24.32 0.66
N LEU A 468 -5.23 23.57 0.97
CA LEU A 468 -5.18 22.11 0.95
C LEU A 468 -4.72 21.56 2.30
N SER A 469 -5.50 20.69 2.89
CA SER A 469 -5.15 20.02 4.14
C SER A 469 -5.03 18.51 3.97
N PHE A 470 -4.01 17.94 4.61
CA PHE A 470 -3.69 16.51 4.57
C PHE A 470 -4.21 15.82 5.82
N ILE A 471 -5.25 15.00 5.68
CA ILE A 471 -5.88 14.21 6.74
C ILE A 471 -5.64 12.73 6.42
N LEU A 472 -4.50 12.22 6.88
CA LEU A 472 -3.99 10.94 6.43
C LEU A 472 -4.21 9.84 7.45
N SER A 473 -4.57 8.66 6.95
CA SER A 473 -4.59 7.42 7.73
C SER A 473 -3.48 6.47 7.27
N TRP A 474 -2.88 5.76 8.20
CA TRP A 474 -1.85 4.80 7.88
C TRP A 474 -2.14 3.43 8.49
N TYR A 475 -1.55 2.39 7.93
CA TYR A 475 -1.63 1.04 8.46
C TYR A 475 -0.32 0.27 8.24
N GLU A 476 0.23 0.27 7.03
CA GLU A 476 1.37 -0.56 6.66
C GLU A 476 2.45 0.23 5.90
N GLN A 477 3.45 -0.45 5.39
CA GLN A 477 4.72 0.08 4.92
C GLN A 477 4.60 1.01 3.71
N LYS A 478 3.61 0.81 2.84
CA LYS A 478 3.38 1.75 1.71
C LYS A 478 2.98 3.14 2.21
N ALA A 479 2.24 3.23 3.30
CA ALA A 479 1.96 4.54 3.91
C ALA A 479 3.23 5.20 4.49
N VAL A 480 4.20 4.40 4.96
CA VAL A 480 5.48 4.93 5.47
C VAL A 480 6.30 5.55 4.34
N CYS A 481 6.46 4.85 3.21
CA CYS A 481 7.24 5.41 2.09
C CYS A 481 6.56 6.65 1.47
N ILE A 482 5.22 6.69 1.39
CA ILE A 482 4.47 7.88 0.95
C ILE A 482 4.71 9.05 1.92
N LEU A 483 4.61 8.81 3.24
CA LEU A 483 4.88 9.85 4.23
C LEU A 483 6.30 10.41 4.07
N LEU A 484 7.32 9.56 3.92
CA LEU A 484 8.69 10.00 3.69
C LEU A 484 8.82 10.81 2.39
N THR A 485 8.06 10.49 1.35
CA THR A 485 8.01 11.30 0.12
C THR A 485 7.41 12.68 0.38
N LEU A 486 6.33 12.79 1.14
CA LEU A 486 5.75 14.09 1.51
C LEU A 486 6.73 14.93 2.32
N LEU A 487 7.49 14.30 3.23
CA LEU A 487 8.53 15.01 4.00
C LEU A 487 9.69 15.45 3.12
N TYR A 488 10.14 14.62 2.18
CA TYR A 488 11.17 15.01 1.20
C TYR A 488 10.74 16.22 0.37
N LEU A 489 9.48 16.27 -0.06
CA LEU A 489 8.89 17.39 -0.77
C LEU A 489 8.65 18.65 0.10
N GLY A 490 8.94 18.58 1.39
CA GLY A 490 8.75 19.68 2.33
C GLY A 490 7.29 19.98 2.65
N ILE A 491 6.39 19.03 2.44
CA ILE A 491 4.96 19.18 2.76
C ILE A 491 4.78 19.16 4.28
N LYS A 492 3.98 20.09 4.78
CA LYS A 492 3.79 20.35 6.21
C LYS A 492 2.34 20.22 6.65
N ASN A 493 2.13 20.28 7.97
CA ASN A 493 0.81 20.31 8.61
C ASN A 493 -0.05 19.08 8.32
N ILE A 494 0.56 17.88 8.33
CA ILE A 494 -0.11 16.63 8.09
C ILE A 494 -0.80 16.14 9.38
N ARG A 495 -2.12 15.93 9.34
CA ARG A 495 -2.85 15.18 10.38
C ARG A 495 -2.74 13.68 10.09
N LEU A 496 -2.15 12.94 11.02
CA LEU A 496 -1.87 11.51 10.85
C LEU A 496 -2.61 10.68 11.91
N GLY A 497 -3.30 9.64 11.48
CA GLY A 497 -4.07 8.81 12.39
C GLY A 497 -4.26 7.35 11.93
N PRO A 498 -5.01 6.58 12.75
CA PRO A 498 -5.66 6.94 14.02
C PRO A 498 -4.68 7.04 15.19
N SER A 499 -3.45 6.54 15.05
CA SER A 499 -2.35 6.67 16.00
C SER A 499 -1.05 7.00 15.29
N LEU A 500 -0.10 7.61 15.98
CA LEU A 500 1.24 7.80 15.44
C LEU A 500 2.02 6.48 15.41
N PRO A 501 3.02 6.32 14.52
CA PRO A 501 3.77 5.08 14.41
C PRO A 501 4.52 4.72 15.69
N ALA A 502 4.34 3.48 16.16
CA ALA A 502 4.98 2.96 17.37
C ALA A 502 6.51 2.82 17.29
N PHE A 503 7.04 2.82 16.08
CA PHE A 503 8.48 2.70 15.82
C PHE A 503 9.21 4.06 15.84
N LEU A 504 8.50 5.17 16.03
CA LEU A 504 9.10 6.49 16.21
C LEU A 504 9.48 6.69 17.67
N SER A 505 10.75 6.98 17.94
CA SER A 505 11.21 7.44 19.25
C SER A 505 10.67 8.85 19.55
N PRO A 506 10.60 9.27 20.81
CA PRO A 506 10.19 10.62 21.17
C PRO A 506 11.02 11.71 20.48
N ASN A 507 12.34 11.52 20.37
CA ASN A 507 13.22 12.49 19.75
C ASN A 507 12.97 12.59 18.23
N ILE A 508 12.87 11.47 17.52
CA ILE A 508 12.57 11.45 16.08
C ILE A 508 11.16 11.99 15.83
N LEU A 509 10.18 11.66 16.67
CA LEU A 509 8.85 12.23 16.58
C LEU A 509 8.87 13.77 16.76
N ASN A 510 9.63 14.29 17.70
CA ASN A 510 9.80 15.74 17.88
C ASN A 510 10.39 16.40 16.63
N VAL A 511 11.39 15.81 16.00
CA VAL A 511 11.94 16.30 14.72
C VAL A 511 10.85 16.40 13.65
N LEU A 512 9.96 15.39 13.55
CA LEU A 512 8.86 15.39 12.59
C LEU A 512 7.80 16.47 12.92
N VAL A 513 7.49 16.65 14.19
CA VAL A 513 6.53 17.69 14.66
C VAL A 513 7.08 19.08 14.41
N GLU A 514 8.32 19.35 14.82
CA GLU A 514 8.92 20.71 14.75
C GLU A 514 9.21 21.14 13.30
N ASN A 515 9.71 20.22 12.47
CA ASN A 515 10.11 20.57 11.10
C ASN A 515 8.96 20.51 10.09
N TYR A 516 7.99 19.62 10.31
CA TYR A 516 6.93 19.33 9.33
C TYR A 516 5.51 19.55 9.85
N GLY A 517 5.33 19.85 11.13
CA GLY A 517 4.00 20.07 11.72
C GLY A 517 3.12 18.82 11.73
N ILE A 518 3.73 17.62 11.79
CA ILE A 518 2.95 16.38 11.89
C ILE A 518 2.24 16.36 13.24
N ALA A 519 0.93 16.11 13.21
CA ALA A 519 0.12 16.04 14.41
C ALA A 519 -0.88 14.88 14.35
N PRO A 520 -1.25 14.28 15.49
CA PRO A 520 -2.30 13.28 15.51
C PRO A 520 -3.65 13.90 15.13
N VAL A 521 -4.55 13.08 14.56
CA VAL A 521 -5.97 13.46 14.42
C VAL A 521 -6.59 13.64 15.80
N THR A 522 -7.53 14.58 15.91
CA THR A 522 -8.22 14.91 17.20
C THR A 522 -9.72 14.62 17.10
N THR A 523 -10.54 15.65 16.87
CA THR A 523 -11.94 15.49 16.50
C THR A 523 -12.20 16.13 15.14
N PRO A 524 -13.15 15.61 14.35
CA PRO A 524 -13.46 16.17 13.04
C PRO A 524 -13.66 17.69 13.07
N GLU A 525 -14.44 18.17 14.01
CA GLU A 525 -14.79 19.60 14.13
C GLU A 525 -13.54 20.47 14.38
N LYS A 526 -12.65 20.03 15.31
CA LYS A 526 -11.42 20.78 15.63
C LYS A 526 -10.45 20.77 14.47
N ASP A 527 -10.30 19.61 13.82
CA ASP A 527 -9.34 19.47 12.73
C ASP A 527 -9.82 20.22 11.47
N ILE A 528 -11.14 20.24 11.17
CA ILE A 528 -11.71 21.07 10.10
C ILE A 528 -11.53 22.56 10.44
N GLN A 529 -11.85 22.98 11.66
CA GLN A 529 -11.68 24.37 12.08
C GLN A 529 -10.21 24.81 11.99
N SER A 530 -9.28 23.99 12.45
CA SER A 530 -7.85 24.29 12.37
C SER A 530 -7.39 24.40 10.90
N ALA A 531 -7.85 23.51 10.04
CA ALA A 531 -7.53 23.51 8.62
C ALA A 531 -8.03 24.77 7.89
N THR A 532 -9.28 25.16 8.14
CA THR A 532 -9.91 26.31 7.45
C THR A 532 -9.51 27.67 7.98
N LEU A 533 -8.96 27.76 9.20
CA LEU A 533 -8.44 29.02 9.78
C LEU A 533 -6.98 29.29 9.39
N SER A 534 -6.26 28.29 8.90
CA SER A 534 -4.84 28.40 8.55
C SER A 534 -4.61 28.99 7.14
N HIS A 535 -5.66 29.17 6.38
CA HIS A 535 -5.70 29.72 5.02
C HIS A 535 -6.80 30.78 4.93
#